data_4b7ce90b97f34dddc982e57e77977a6d
#
_entry.id   4b7ce90b97f34dddc982e57e77977a6d
#
_cell.length_a   1.000
_cell.length_b   1.000
_cell.length_c   1.000
_cell.angle_alpha   90.00
_cell.angle_beta   90.00
_cell.angle_gamma   90.00
#
_symmetry.space_group_name_H-M   'P 1'
#
loop_
_entity.id
_entity.type
_entity.pdbx_description
1 polymer ?
#
loop_
_entity_poly.entity_id
_entity_poly.type
_entity_poly.pdbx_seq_one_letter_code
_entity_poly.pdbx_strand_id
1 'polypeptide(L)' 'MDKGFAVLKIDPEFKTLIRPLRKDEYLQLEVNLTVDGCREPIVTWNDIIIDGHNRYEICNRLHIPYAVRKM' A
#
# COMPACT_ATOMS: atom_id res chain seq x y z
N MET A 1 -5.22 -0.24 17.39
CA MET A 1 -4.93 -0.71 16.03
C MET A 1 -3.46 -0.67 15.76
N ASP A 2 -2.92 -1.71 15.24
CA ASP A 2 -1.49 -1.81 15.07
C ASP A 2 -1.01 -1.11 13.82
N LYS A 3 0.11 -0.41 13.95
CA LYS A 3 0.90 0.02 12.82
C LYS A 3 1.97 -1.02 12.59
N GLY A 4 2.33 -1.21 11.34
CA GLY A 4 3.37 -2.16 10.99
C GLY A 4 2.95 -3.01 9.82
N PHE A 5 3.31 -4.26 9.87
CA PHE A 5 3.05 -5.18 8.76
C PHE A 5 1.83 -6.02 9.08
N ALA A 6 0.89 -6.04 8.16
CA ALA A 6 -0.31 -6.86 8.27
C ALA A 6 -0.35 -7.80 7.07
N VAL A 7 -0.91 -8.99 7.28
CA VAL A 7 -1.15 -9.92 6.18
C VAL A 7 -2.52 -9.56 5.60
N LEU A 8 -2.49 -8.89 4.46
CA LEU A 8 -3.70 -8.47 3.77
C LEU A 8 -3.86 -9.24 2.46
N LYS A 9 -5.11 -9.40 2.06
CA LYS A 9 -5.42 -10.09 0.82
C LYS A 9 -5.41 -9.11 -0.33
N ILE A 10 -4.94 -9.56 -1.48
CA ILE A 10 -4.99 -8.79 -2.72
C ILE A 10 -5.95 -9.51 -3.65
N ASP A 11 -7.04 -8.85 -3.98
CA ASP A 11 -8.01 -9.38 -4.91
C ASP A 11 -7.60 -8.96 -6.33
N PRO A 12 -7.34 -9.90 -7.23
CA PRO A 12 -6.93 -9.56 -8.60
C PRO A 12 -7.93 -8.67 -9.33
N GLU A 13 -9.21 -8.82 -9.02
CA GLU A 13 -10.25 -7.99 -9.61
C GLU A 13 -10.10 -6.53 -9.23
N PHE A 14 -9.91 -6.25 -7.94
CA PHE A 14 -9.66 -4.89 -7.48
C PHE A 14 -8.34 -4.35 -8.00
N LYS A 15 -7.32 -5.20 -8.06
CA LYS A 15 -6.01 -4.79 -8.55
C LYS A 15 -6.04 -4.38 -10.02
N THR A 16 -6.84 -5.06 -10.83
CA THR A 16 -6.94 -4.74 -12.26
C THR A 16 -7.70 -3.45 -12.53
N LEU A 17 -8.51 -2.98 -11.57
CA LEU A 17 -9.22 -1.71 -11.68
C LEU A 17 -8.31 -0.51 -11.42
N ILE A 18 -7.13 -0.74 -10.88
CA ILE A 18 -6.20 0.31 -10.51
C ILE A 18 -5.20 0.49 -11.66
N ARG A 19 -5.06 1.73 -12.13
CA ARG A 19 -4.08 2.04 -13.16
C ARG A 19 -2.67 1.75 -12.62
N PRO A 20 -1.88 0.92 -13.29
CA PRO A 20 -0.51 0.67 -12.84
C PRO A 20 0.32 1.95 -12.94
N LEU A 21 1.20 2.14 -11.96
CA LEU A 21 2.11 3.26 -11.97
C LEU A 21 3.17 3.07 -13.04
N ARG A 22 3.55 4.18 -13.66
CA ARG A 22 4.72 4.19 -14.54
C ARG A 22 5.97 4.04 -13.68
N LYS A 23 7.07 3.65 -14.32
CA LYS A 23 8.30 3.39 -13.61
C LYS A 23 8.79 4.62 -12.82
N ASP A 24 8.71 5.79 -13.42
CA ASP A 24 9.11 7.04 -12.76
C ASP A 24 8.18 7.38 -11.59
N GLU A 25 6.89 7.15 -11.75
CA GLU A 25 5.92 7.35 -10.67
C GLU A 25 6.18 6.38 -9.52
N TYR A 26 6.46 5.13 -9.83
CA TYR A 26 6.76 4.12 -8.82
C TYR A 26 8.02 4.47 -8.02
N LEU A 27 9.08 4.88 -8.72
CA LEU A 27 10.32 5.28 -8.08
C LEU A 27 10.13 6.51 -7.19
N GLN A 28 9.34 7.47 -7.64
CA GLN A 28 9.05 8.64 -6.83
C GLN A 28 8.26 8.28 -5.58
N LEU A 29 7.29 7.38 -5.69
CA LEU A 29 6.54 6.89 -4.55
C LEU A 29 7.46 6.17 -3.56
N GLU A 30 8.38 5.35 -4.06
CA GLU A 30 9.35 4.65 -3.22
C GLU A 30 10.22 5.63 -2.44
N VAL A 31 10.71 6.67 -3.10
CA VAL A 31 11.50 7.72 -2.44
C VAL A 31 10.67 8.43 -1.37
N ASN A 32 9.45 8.81 -1.69
CA ASN A 32 8.58 9.50 -0.76
C ASN A 32 8.31 8.65 0.49
N LEU A 33 8.04 7.37 0.31
CA LEU A 33 7.79 6.46 1.42
C LEU A 33 9.03 6.25 2.27
N THR A 34 10.20 6.21 1.64
CA THR A 34 11.48 6.05 2.36
C THR A 34 11.80 7.28 3.20
N VAL A 35 11.57 8.47 2.65
CA VAL A 35 11.91 9.73 3.33
C VAL A 35 10.88 10.10 4.40
N ASP A 36 9.60 10.03 4.05
CA ASP A 36 8.52 10.53 4.90
C ASP A 36 7.76 9.43 5.64
N GLY A 37 7.98 8.19 5.28
CA GLY A 37 7.16 7.09 5.77
C GLY A 37 5.83 7.02 5.07
N CYS A 38 5.02 6.03 5.43
CA CYS A 38 3.70 5.83 4.82
C CYS A 38 2.67 6.65 5.61
N ARG A 39 2.33 7.82 5.10
CA ARG A 39 1.40 8.74 5.77
C ARG A 39 -0.05 8.38 5.54
N GLU A 40 -0.36 7.89 4.35
CA GLU A 40 -1.73 7.55 4.01
C GLU A 40 -2.00 6.08 4.34
N PRO A 41 -3.17 5.77 4.93
CA PRO A 41 -3.47 4.39 5.27
C PRO A 41 -3.73 3.54 4.04
N ILE A 42 -3.50 2.24 4.21
CA ILE A 42 -3.95 1.23 3.25
C ILE A 42 -5.44 1.00 3.53
N VAL A 43 -6.28 1.22 2.55
CA VAL A 43 -7.73 1.07 2.73
C VAL A 43 -8.14 -0.35 2.39
N THR A 44 -8.88 -0.99 3.29
CA THR A 44 -9.29 -2.38 3.13
C THR A 44 -10.78 -2.57 3.37
N TRP A 45 -11.30 -3.67 2.82
CA TRP A 45 -12.64 -4.16 3.07
C TRP A 45 -12.55 -5.68 3.26
N ASN A 46 -12.98 -6.19 4.42
CA ASN A 46 -12.82 -7.62 4.77
C ASN A 46 -11.38 -8.11 4.59
N ASP A 47 -10.42 -7.29 5.02
CA ASP A 47 -8.97 -7.56 4.89
C ASP A 47 -8.48 -7.67 3.45
N ILE A 48 -9.27 -7.21 2.48
CA ILE A 48 -8.87 -7.12 1.08
C ILE A 48 -8.50 -5.69 0.78
N ILE A 49 -7.35 -5.49 0.18
CA ILE A 49 -6.88 -4.13 -0.16
C ILE A 49 -7.71 -3.58 -1.32
N ILE A 50 -8.32 -2.42 -1.10
CA ILE A 50 -9.06 -1.73 -2.16
C ILE A 50 -8.37 -0.45 -2.60
N ASP A 51 -7.47 0.10 -1.79
CA ASP A 51 -6.65 1.25 -2.16
C ASP A 51 -5.31 1.16 -1.46
N GLY A 52 -4.26 1.55 -2.17
CA GLY A 52 -2.91 1.55 -1.63
C GLY A 52 -2.09 0.31 -1.96
N HIS A 53 -2.41 -0.40 -3.04
CA HIS A 53 -1.67 -1.60 -3.44
C HIS A 53 -0.18 -1.35 -3.61
N ASN A 54 0.20 -0.25 -4.26
CA ASN A 54 1.61 0.08 -4.47
C ASN A 54 2.29 0.45 -3.16
N ARG A 55 1.61 1.20 -2.31
CA ARG A 55 2.13 1.54 -0.98
C ARG A 55 2.35 0.28 -0.14
N TYR A 56 1.38 -0.62 -0.16
CA TYR A 56 1.47 -1.88 0.57
C TYR A 56 2.68 -2.71 0.12
N GLU A 57 2.85 -2.85 -1.19
CA GLU A 57 3.97 -3.61 -1.75
C GLU A 57 5.32 -3.00 -1.36
N ILE A 58 5.48 -1.70 -1.53
CA ILE A 58 6.73 -1.01 -1.22
C ILE A 58 7.02 -1.06 0.28
N CYS A 59 6.01 -0.81 1.11
CA CYS A 59 6.19 -0.82 2.55
C CYS A 59 6.60 -2.19 3.06
N ASN A 60 6.02 -3.26 2.52
CA ASN A 60 6.43 -4.61 2.90
C ASN A 60 7.85 -4.93 2.44
N ARG A 61 8.21 -4.52 1.23
CA ARG A 61 9.54 -4.77 0.69
C ARG A 61 10.63 -4.03 1.45
N LEU A 62 10.36 -2.80 1.84
CA LEU A 62 11.33 -1.94 2.51
C LEU A 62 11.17 -1.91 4.04
N HIS A 63 10.25 -2.67 4.59
CA HIS A 63 9.96 -2.72 6.02
C HIS A 63 9.55 -1.35 6.58
N ILE A 64 8.69 -0.65 5.85
CA ILE A 64 8.16 0.64 6.29
C ILE A 64 6.79 0.40 6.95
N PRO A 65 6.60 0.81 8.21
CA PRO A 65 5.31 0.65 8.88
C PRO A 65 4.21 1.46 8.20
N TYR A 66 2.99 0.95 8.24
CA TYR A 66 1.84 1.62 7.66
C TYR A 66 0.60 1.35 8.50
N ALA A 67 -0.40 2.22 8.39
CA ALA A 67 -1.68 2.05 9.03
C ALA A 67 -2.67 1.41 8.05
N VAL A 68 -3.65 0.71 8.59
CA VAL A 68 -4.73 0.11 7.81
C VAL A 68 -6.04 0.78 8.22
N ARG A 69 -6.79 1.23 7.22
CA ARG A 69 -8.11 1.80 7.42
C ARG A 69 -9.15 0.80 6.89
N LYS A 70 -9.98 0.30 7.77
CA LYS A 70 -11.05 -0.62 7.39
C LYS A 70 -12.30 0.16 7.01
N MET A 71 -12.92 -0.24 5.94
CA MET A 71 -14.21 0.30 5.53
C MET A 71 -15.35 -0.47 6.14
#